data_568cab053ab2e1c703e6df1824e0dc15
#
_entry.id   568cab053ab2e1c703e6df1824e0dc15
#
_cell.length_a   1.000
_cell.length_b   1.000
_cell.length_c   1.000
_cell.angle_alpha   90.00
_cell.angle_beta   90.00
_cell.angle_gamma   90.00
#
_symmetry.space_group_name_H-M   'P 1'
#
loop_
_entity.id
_entity.type
_entity.pdbx_description
1 polymer ?
#
loop_
_entity_poly.entity_id
_entity_poly.type
_entity_poly.pdbx_seq_one_letter_code
_entity_poly.pdbx_strand_id
1 'polypeptide(L)'
;SKDADNDGIPDTDADVKELLDWVFVGDGVNQPSMIKNFIYYDEETGEYTVSYIMLTTKSKNVFYVEVSDELNKDIKPLEDIESSSKIKVVATGQPPIFVVVMDTITATMIQSILYTIALSSLVLTAVFWFNDGQPLLGILTIIPVLLVLTWILGTMVVIGYTLNVMTTLIGALTIGLGVTYAIHISHRFIAVSYTHLRAHETKS
;
A
#
# COMPACT_ATOMS: atom_id res chain seq x y z
N SER A 1 -36.81 -33.86 15.52
CA SER A 1 -36.69 -32.67 14.70
C SER A 1 -35.40 -31.98 15.10
N LYS A 2 -34.49 -31.74 14.16
CA LYS A 2 -33.21 -31.04 14.37
C LYS A 2 -33.41 -29.51 14.46
N ASP A 3 -34.64 -29.07 14.30
CA ASP A 3 -35.12 -27.70 14.32
C ASP A 3 -36.45 -27.76 15.07
N ALA A 4 -36.41 -27.54 16.38
CA ALA A 4 -37.58 -27.71 17.28
C ALA A 4 -38.47 -26.47 17.25
N ASP A 5 -37.92 -25.30 17.01
CA ASP A 5 -38.64 -24.03 16.92
C ASP A 5 -39.07 -23.65 15.49
N ASN A 6 -38.63 -24.45 14.51
CA ASN A 6 -39.01 -24.35 13.09
C ASN A 6 -38.59 -23.02 12.44
N ASP A 7 -37.45 -22.47 12.87
CA ASP A 7 -36.85 -21.23 12.30
C ASP A 7 -35.95 -21.51 11.09
N GLY A 8 -35.73 -22.76 10.75
CA GLY A 8 -34.91 -23.22 9.65
C GLY A 8 -33.43 -23.38 9.99
N ILE A 9 -33.07 -23.25 11.27
CA ILE A 9 -31.70 -23.37 11.77
C ILE A 9 -31.64 -24.56 12.73
N PRO A 10 -30.63 -25.44 12.66
CA PRO A 10 -30.47 -26.52 13.65
C PRO A 10 -30.21 -25.98 15.05
N ASP A 11 -30.88 -26.54 16.05
CA ASP A 11 -30.87 -26.05 17.47
C ASP A 11 -29.57 -26.34 18.21
N THR A 12 -28.75 -27.30 17.74
CA THR A 12 -27.50 -27.66 18.41
C THR A 12 -26.31 -27.76 17.48
N ASP A 13 -25.11 -27.53 18.00
CA ASP A 13 -23.86 -27.68 17.25
C ASP A 13 -23.69 -29.09 16.66
N ALA A 14 -24.21 -30.12 17.35
CA ALA A 14 -24.17 -31.50 16.87
C ALA A 14 -25.08 -31.70 15.65
N ASP A 15 -26.25 -31.07 15.63
CA ASP A 15 -27.18 -31.12 14.52
C ASP A 15 -26.63 -30.34 13.31
N VAL A 16 -25.97 -29.20 13.54
CA VAL A 16 -25.26 -28.44 12.52
C VAL A 16 -24.16 -29.30 11.90
N LYS A 17 -23.35 -29.95 12.73
CA LYS A 17 -22.27 -30.82 12.26
C LYS A 17 -22.79 -31.99 11.43
N GLU A 18 -23.86 -32.67 11.90
CA GLU A 18 -24.47 -33.77 11.17
C GLU A 18 -25.05 -33.32 9.83
N LEU A 19 -25.62 -32.11 9.77
CA LEU A 19 -26.11 -31.50 8.53
C LEU A 19 -24.96 -31.22 7.58
N LEU A 20 -23.87 -30.64 8.08
CA LEU A 20 -22.68 -30.34 7.28
C LEU A 20 -22.01 -31.63 6.77
N ASP A 21 -21.90 -32.67 7.63
CA ASP A 21 -21.36 -33.97 7.24
C ASP A 21 -22.21 -34.61 6.13
N TRP A 22 -23.53 -34.53 6.24
CA TRP A 22 -24.44 -35.05 5.21
C TRP A 22 -24.30 -34.29 3.89
N VAL A 23 -24.22 -32.94 3.96
CA VAL A 23 -24.03 -32.10 2.77
C VAL A 23 -22.64 -32.27 2.16
N PHE A 24 -21.61 -32.50 2.98
CA PHE A 24 -20.22 -32.62 2.55
C PHE A 24 -19.92 -33.99 1.91
N VAL A 25 -20.46 -35.06 2.48
CA VAL A 25 -20.31 -36.44 1.97
C VAL A 25 -21.22 -36.67 0.78
N GLY A 26 -22.41 -36.07 0.79
CA GLY A 26 -23.45 -36.24 -0.22
C GLY A 26 -24.19 -37.59 -0.10
N ASP A 27 -25.41 -37.63 -0.58
CA ASP A 27 -26.24 -38.84 -0.66
C ASP A 27 -26.15 -39.57 -2.04
N GLY A 28 -25.18 -39.17 -2.85
CA GLY A 28 -24.99 -39.70 -4.22
C GLY A 28 -25.87 -38.98 -5.28
N VAL A 29 -26.82 -38.18 -4.88
CA VAL A 29 -27.75 -37.42 -5.75
C VAL A 29 -27.32 -35.96 -5.87
N ASN A 30 -26.94 -35.35 -4.75
CA ASN A 30 -26.43 -33.98 -4.70
C ASN A 30 -24.90 -33.98 -4.87
N GLN A 31 -24.40 -33.16 -5.80
CA GLN A 31 -22.97 -33.03 -6.00
C GLN A 31 -22.32 -32.23 -4.85
N PRO A 32 -21.52 -32.83 -3.99
CA PRO A 32 -20.88 -32.14 -2.86
C PRO A 32 -19.80 -31.14 -3.30
N SER A 33 -19.46 -31.12 -4.60
CA SER A 33 -18.36 -30.34 -5.14
C SER A 33 -18.51 -28.83 -5.00
N MET A 34 -19.72 -28.30 -4.96
CA MET A 34 -19.92 -26.85 -4.78
C MET A 34 -19.68 -26.40 -3.35
N ILE A 35 -20.18 -27.12 -2.36
CA ILE A 35 -20.12 -26.74 -0.93
C ILE A 35 -18.70 -26.90 -0.39
N LYS A 36 -17.95 -27.88 -0.88
CA LYS A 36 -16.52 -28.05 -0.56
C LYS A 36 -15.67 -26.84 -0.91
N ASN A 37 -16.13 -25.98 -1.79
CA ASN A 37 -15.44 -24.75 -2.13
C ASN A 37 -15.75 -23.60 -1.16
N PHE A 38 -16.77 -23.72 -0.31
CA PHE A 38 -17.21 -22.66 0.59
C PHE A 38 -17.01 -22.98 2.08
N ILE A 39 -16.71 -24.23 2.42
CA ILE A 39 -16.51 -24.70 3.77
C ILE A 39 -15.23 -25.54 3.81
N TYR A 40 -14.34 -25.23 4.73
CA TYR A 40 -13.12 -25.99 4.96
C TYR A 40 -13.31 -26.94 6.13
N TYR A 41 -13.09 -28.24 5.88
CA TYR A 41 -13.08 -29.29 6.87
C TYR A 41 -11.63 -29.63 7.20
N ASP A 42 -11.28 -29.58 8.46
CA ASP A 42 -9.97 -29.96 8.97
C ASP A 42 -9.96 -31.46 9.31
N GLU A 43 -9.21 -32.24 8.57
CA GLU A 43 -9.13 -33.70 8.77
C GLU A 43 -8.42 -34.09 10.07
N GLU A 44 -7.55 -33.24 10.62
CA GLU A 44 -6.83 -33.52 11.87
C GLU A 44 -7.73 -33.34 13.10
N THR A 45 -8.52 -32.29 13.12
CA THR A 45 -9.43 -31.99 14.23
C THR A 45 -10.82 -32.61 14.07
N GLY A 46 -11.21 -32.96 12.83
CA GLY A 46 -12.54 -33.45 12.50
C GLY A 46 -13.62 -32.36 12.62
N GLU A 47 -13.24 -31.11 12.46
CA GLU A 47 -14.12 -29.95 12.62
C GLU A 47 -14.18 -29.08 11.37
N TYR A 48 -15.28 -28.36 11.21
CA TYR A 48 -15.43 -27.34 10.17
C TYR A 48 -14.87 -26.00 10.71
N THR A 49 -13.74 -25.57 10.18
CA THR A 49 -12.97 -24.44 10.76
C THR A 49 -13.17 -23.12 10.05
N VAL A 50 -13.46 -23.15 8.75
CA VAL A 50 -13.63 -21.92 7.94
C VAL A 50 -14.82 -22.05 7.01
N SER A 51 -15.66 -21.05 6.96
CA SER A 51 -16.66 -20.90 5.91
C SER A 51 -16.59 -19.51 5.30
N TYR A 52 -16.95 -19.37 4.02
CA TYR A 52 -17.02 -18.06 3.39
C TYR A 52 -18.30 -17.86 2.60
N ILE A 53 -18.79 -16.62 2.65
CA ILE A 53 -19.95 -16.16 1.93
C ILE A 53 -19.48 -15.33 0.76
N MET A 54 -19.84 -15.71 -0.46
CA MET A 54 -19.51 -14.95 -1.65
C MET A 54 -20.60 -13.92 -1.94
N LEU A 55 -20.23 -12.65 -1.87
CA LEU A 55 -21.10 -11.53 -2.22
C LEU A 55 -20.72 -11.01 -3.61
N THR A 56 -21.69 -10.92 -4.51
CA THR A 56 -21.49 -10.35 -5.85
C THR A 56 -22.19 -8.99 -5.93
N THR A 57 -21.42 -7.96 -6.30
CA THR A 57 -21.96 -6.62 -6.50
C THR A 57 -22.29 -6.38 -7.99
N LYS A 58 -23.41 -5.73 -8.28
CA LYS A 58 -23.82 -5.35 -9.64
C LYS A 58 -23.31 -3.97 -10.06
N SER A 59 -22.33 -3.41 -9.37
CA SER A 59 -21.82 -2.07 -9.70
C SER A 59 -21.12 -2.07 -11.06
N LYS A 60 -21.55 -1.18 -11.95
CA LYS A 60 -20.90 -0.97 -13.26
C LYS A 60 -19.63 -0.13 -13.16
N ASN A 61 -19.50 0.68 -12.11
CA ASN A 61 -18.32 1.49 -11.81
C ASN A 61 -17.82 1.06 -10.44
N VAL A 62 -16.74 0.31 -10.42
CA VAL A 62 -16.18 -0.25 -9.18
C VAL A 62 -15.35 0.83 -8.50
N PHE A 63 -15.95 1.59 -7.62
CA PHE A 63 -15.23 2.40 -6.64
C PHE A 63 -14.82 1.47 -5.48
N TYR A 64 -13.63 0.89 -5.58
CA TYR A 64 -13.13 -0.08 -4.59
C TYR A 64 -13.16 0.45 -3.16
N VAL A 65 -12.91 1.74 -2.96
CA VAL A 65 -12.94 2.38 -1.64
C VAL A 65 -14.36 2.37 -1.07
N GLU A 66 -15.36 2.81 -1.84
CA GLU A 66 -16.77 2.84 -1.42
C GLU A 66 -17.30 1.44 -1.07
N VAL A 67 -17.01 0.46 -1.94
CA VAL A 67 -17.41 -0.94 -1.71
C VAL A 67 -16.72 -1.52 -0.47
N SER A 68 -15.46 -1.21 -0.26
CA SER A 68 -14.72 -1.64 0.94
C SER A 68 -15.27 -1.01 2.21
N ASP A 69 -15.61 0.26 2.19
CA ASP A 69 -16.18 0.98 3.34
C ASP A 69 -17.59 0.49 3.70
N GLU A 70 -18.44 0.23 2.69
CA GLU A 70 -19.75 -0.35 2.92
C GLU A 70 -19.65 -1.76 3.49
N LEU A 71 -18.80 -2.60 2.90
CA LEU A 71 -18.56 -3.96 3.38
C LEU A 71 -18.05 -3.97 4.82
N ASN A 72 -17.12 -3.08 5.18
CA ASN A 72 -16.63 -2.94 6.54
C ASN A 72 -17.71 -2.49 7.54
N LYS A 73 -18.68 -1.66 7.10
CA LYS A 73 -19.83 -1.30 7.93
C LYS A 73 -20.78 -2.46 8.15
N ASP A 74 -21.02 -3.26 7.12
CA ASP A 74 -21.93 -4.41 7.18
C ASP A 74 -21.34 -5.56 8.03
N ILE A 75 -20.02 -5.67 8.13
CA ILE A 75 -19.33 -6.68 8.92
C ILE A 75 -19.24 -6.29 10.41
N LYS A 76 -19.25 -4.99 10.74
CA LYS A 76 -19.13 -4.53 12.13
C LYS A 76 -20.02 -5.27 13.13
N PRO A 77 -21.32 -5.51 12.88
CA PRO A 77 -22.16 -6.27 13.80
C PRO A 77 -21.68 -7.71 14.03
N LEU A 78 -21.00 -8.29 13.04
CA LEU A 78 -20.43 -9.64 13.14
C LEU A 78 -19.10 -9.64 13.90
N GLU A 79 -18.30 -8.58 13.78
CA GLU A 79 -17.08 -8.38 14.59
C GLU A 79 -17.41 -8.16 16.06
N ASP A 80 -18.54 -7.52 16.37
CA ASP A 80 -19.03 -7.38 17.76
C ASP A 80 -19.38 -8.73 18.39
N ILE A 81 -19.82 -9.72 17.60
CA ILE A 81 -20.06 -11.10 18.03
C ILE A 81 -18.72 -11.84 18.24
N GLU A 82 -17.66 -11.50 17.51
CA GLU A 82 -16.32 -12.05 17.67
C GLU A 82 -15.81 -11.90 19.12
N SER A 83 -16.11 -10.79 19.77
CA SER A 83 -15.71 -10.55 21.17
C SER A 83 -16.36 -11.49 22.18
N SER A 84 -17.49 -12.11 21.84
CA SER A 84 -18.24 -13.02 22.69
C SER A 84 -18.19 -14.50 22.24
N SER A 85 -17.74 -14.76 21.02
CA SER A 85 -17.57 -16.09 20.44
C SER A 85 -16.18 -16.28 19.88
N LYS A 86 -15.71 -17.52 19.72
CA LYS A 86 -14.40 -17.84 19.11
C LYS A 86 -14.39 -17.70 17.57
N ILE A 87 -15.38 -17.04 16.99
CA ILE A 87 -15.55 -16.90 15.55
C ILE A 87 -14.83 -15.63 15.11
N LYS A 88 -13.91 -15.72 14.15
CA LYS A 88 -13.26 -14.58 13.53
C LYS A 88 -13.88 -14.30 12.16
N VAL A 89 -14.36 -13.08 11.96
CA VAL A 89 -14.96 -12.63 10.69
C VAL A 89 -13.97 -11.71 9.97
N VAL A 90 -13.70 -11.98 8.70
CA VAL A 90 -12.77 -11.19 7.90
C VAL A 90 -13.38 -10.92 6.52
N ALA A 91 -13.53 -9.66 6.16
CA ALA A 91 -13.84 -9.29 4.80
C ALA A 91 -12.62 -9.49 3.90
N THR A 92 -12.80 -10.21 2.81
CA THR A 92 -11.74 -10.39 1.82
C THR A 92 -12.29 -10.26 0.41
N GLY A 93 -11.42 -10.07 -0.56
CA GLY A 93 -11.79 -9.93 -1.96
C GLY A 93 -11.02 -8.80 -2.64
N GLN A 94 -11.31 -8.55 -3.92
CA GLN A 94 -10.60 -7.51 -4.65
C GLN A 94 -10.72 -6.10 -4.04
N PRO A 95 -11.92 -5.61 -3.63
CA PRO A 95 -12.03 -4.25 -3.12
C PRO A 95 -11.24 -4.00 -1.83
N PRO A 96 -11.41 -4.75 -0.73
CA PRO A 96 -10.65 -4.49 0.49
C PRO A 96 -9.14 -4.73 0.32
N ILE A 97 -8.72 -5.76 -0.42
CA ILE A 97 -7.31 -5.99 -0.69
C ILE A 97 -6.71 -4.83 -1.49
N PHE A 98 -7.41 -4.35 -2.51
CA PHE A 98 -6.94 -3.22 -3.32
C PHE A 98 -6.74 -1.95 -2.49
N VAL A 99 -7.68 -1.62 -1.60
CA VAL A 99 -7.58 -0.45 -0.71
C VAL A 99 -6.37 -0.56 0.21
N VAL A 100 -6.21 -1.69 0.91
CA VAL A 100 -5.05 -1.92 1.81
C VAL A 100 -3.73 -1.86 1.05
N VAL A 101 -3.66 -2.46 -0.13
CA VAL A 101 -2.46 -2.43 -0.97
C VAL A 101 -2.15 -1.00 -1.43
N MET A 102 -3.16 -0.24 -1.87
CA MET A 102 -2.95 1.15 -2.31
C MET A 102 -2.50 2.06 -1.19
N ASP A 103 -3.07 1.94 0.00
CA ASP A 103 -2.67 2.72 1.17
C ASP A 103 -1.23 2.38 1.59
N THR A 104 -0.89 1.09 1.62
CA THR A 104 0.46 0.64 1.96
C THR A 104 1.48 1.12 0.93
N ILE A 105 1.18 0.99 -0.36
CA ILE A 105 2.04 1.48 -1.44
C ILE A 105 2.24 2.98 -1.31
N THR A 106 1.18 3.76 -1.12
CA THR A 106 1.26 5.22 -1.03
C THR A 106 2.11 5.66 0.16
N ALA A 107 1.91 5.07 1.34
CA ALA A 107 2.73 5.36 2.53
C ALA A 107 4.21 5.02 2.31
N THR A 108 4.49 3.84 1.73
CA THR A 108 5.86 3.40 1.44
C THR A 108 6.54 4.30 0.40
N MET A 109 5.80 4.77 -0.59
CA MET A 109 6.31 5.70 -1.61
C MET A 109 6.75 7.03 -1.01
N ILE A 110 5.93 7.63 -0.16
CA ILE A 110 6.26 8.89 0.53
C ILE A 110 7.54 8.71 1.36
N GLN A 111 7.63 7.62 2.13
CA GLN A 111 8.84 7.30 2.89
C GLN A 111 10.07 7.14 1.99
N SER A 112 9.94 6.44 0.86
CA SER A 112 11.04 6.22 -0.08
C SER A 112 11.55 7.54 -0.68
N ILE A 113 10.66 8.47 -1.02
CA ILE A 113 11.04 9.79 -1.51
C ILE A 113 11.82 10.55 -0.44
N LEU A 114 11.35 10.55 0.81
CA LEU A 114 12.03 11.22 1.93
C LEU A 114 13.42 10.62 2.19
N TYR A 115 13.54 9.29 2.20
CA TYR A 115 14.85 8.63 2.35
C TYR A 115 15.79 8.96 1.19
N THR A 116 15.29 8.98 -0.04
CA THR A 116 16.10 9.33 -1.22
C THR A 116 16.62 10.76 -1.13
N ILE A 117 15.79 11.72 -0.72
CA ILE A 117 16.20 13.11 -0.51
C ILE A 117 17.27 13.20 0.59
N ALA A 118 17.04 12.55 1.73
CA ALA A 118 17.97 12.57 2.85
C ALA A 118 19.33 11.96 2.46
N LEU A 119 19.33 10.80 1.80
CA LEU A 119 20.53 10.13 1.33
C LEU A 119 21.26 10.95 0.28
N SER A 120 20.55 11.52 -0.70
CA SER A 120 21.14 12.39 -1.72
C SER A 120 21.77 13.64 -1.10
N SER A 121 21.11 14.26 -0.13
CA SER A 121 21.64 15.42 0.60
C SER A 121 22.92 15.06 1.36
N LEU A 122 22.93 13.90 2.01
CA LEU A 122 24.10 13.41 2.75
C LEU A 122 25.28 13.15 1.81
N VAL A 123 25.04 12.47 0.70
CA VAL A 123 26.10 12.19 -0.30
C VAL A 123 26.65 13.48 -0.89
N LEU A 124 25.77 14.44 -1.28
CA LEU A 124 26.21 15.73 -1.82
C LEU A 124 27.05 16.50 -0.80
N THR A 125 26.59 16.56 0.46
CA THR A 125 27.35 17.23 1.54
C THR A 125 28.71 16.59 1.74
N ALA A 126 28.79 15.25 1.71
CA ALA A 126 30.07 14.54 1.84
C ALA A 126 31.00 14.81 0.63
N VAL A 127 30.50 14.79 -0.58
CA VAL A 127 31.28 15.06 -1.79
C VAL A 127 31.89 16.47 -1.76
N PHE A 128 31.09 17.50 -1.45
CA PHE A 128 31.60 18.88 -1.35
C PHE A 128 32.49 19.10 -0.14
N TRP A 129 32.29 18.36 0.94
CA TRP A 129 33.20 18.42 2.10
C TRP A 129 34.57 17.86 1.77
N PHE A 130 34.64 16.67 1.16
CA PHE A 130 35.91 16.02 0.85
C PHE A 130 36.69 16.68 -0.30
N ASN A 131 35.97 17.18 -1.32
CA ASN A 131 36.63 17.77 -2.49
C ASN A 131 36.98 19.26 -2.31
N ASP A 132 36.05 20.03 -1.75
CA ASP A 132 36.13 21.49 -1.74
C ASP A 132 36.23 22.09 -0.34
N GLY A 133 36.08 21.27 0.71
CA GLY A 133 36.06 21.73 2.11
C GLY A 133 34.81 22.55 2.48
N GLN A 134 33.77 22.56 1.62
CA GLN A 134 32.58 23.41 1.76
C GLN A 134 31.30 22.59 1.88
N PRO A 135 30.99 22.01 3.05
CA PRO A 135 29.80 21.17 3.24
C PRO A 135 28.49 21.92 2.99
N LEU A 136 28.43 23.22 3.25
CA LEU A 136 27.25 24.05 3.04
C LEU A 136 26.83 24.06 1.57
N LEU A 137 27.79 23.99 0.65
CA LEU A 137 27.49 23.96 -0.77
C LEU A 137 26.71 22.70 -1.19
N GLY A 138 26.99 21.57 -0.55
CA GLY A 138 26.24 20.33 -0.75
C GLY A 138 24.76 20.46 -0.38
N ILE A 139 24.48 21.14 0.74
CA ILE A 139 23.09 21.40 1.17
C ILE A 139 22.41 22.39 0.21
N LEU A 140 23.09 23.44 -0.23
CA LEU A 140 22.53 24.41 -1.17
C LEU A 140 22.24 23.78 -2.54
N THR A 141 23.05 22.81 -2.95
CA THR A 141 22.92 22.11 -4.25
C THR A 141 21.64 21.25 -4.33
N ILE A 142 21.09 20.78 -3.21
CA ILE A 142 19.85 19.99 -3.21
C ILE A 142 18.59 20.87 -3.37
N ILE A 143 18.65 22.16 -3.06
CA ILE A 143 17.47 23.07 -3.07
C ILE A 143 16.78 23.11 -4.44
N PRO A 144 17.46 23.28 -5.58
CA PRO A 144 16.83 23.24 -6.90
C PRO A 144 16.13 21.91 -7.20
N VAL A 145 16.70 20.79 -6.74
CA VAL A 145 16.13 19.45 -6.92
C VAL A 145 14.82 19.32 -6.13
N LEU A 146 14.80 19.79 -4.87
CA LEU A 146 13.59 19.83 -4.04
C LEU A 146 12.51 20.71 -4.66
N LEU A 147 12.88 21.85 -5.23
CA LEU A 147 11.94 22.77 -5.87
C LEU A 147 11.28 22.10 -7.09
N VAL A 148 12.04 21.44 -7.94
CA VAL A 148 11.51 20.72 -9.11
C VAL A 148 10.61 19.56 -8.65
N LEU A 149 11.02 18.79 -7.63
CA LEU A 149 10.22 17.71 -7.10
C LEU A 149 8.89 18.22 -6.52
N THR A 150 8.93 19.30 -5.74
CA THR A 150 7.72 19.93 -5.18
C THR A 150 6.80 20.44 -6.29
N TRP A 151 7.37 21.00 -7.36
CA TRP A 151 6.60 21.42 -8.52
C TRP A 151 5.89 20.26 -9.21
N ILE A 152 6.59 19.14 -9.45
CA ILE A 152 6.01 17.94 -10.05
C ILE A 152 4.87 17.40 -9.20
N LEU A 153 5.11 17.18 -7.90
CA LEU A 153 4.10 16.67 -6.98
C LEU A 153 2.92 17.64 -6.84
N GLY A 154 3.18 18.93 -6.74
CA GLY A 154 2.14 19.95 -6.70
C GLY A 154 1.28 19.99 -7.96
N THR A 155 1.89 19.89 -9.14
CA THR A 155 1.17 19.82 -10.41
C THR A 155 0.27 18.59 -10.48
N MET A 156 0.75 17.43 -10.00
CA MET A 156 -0.05 16.21 -9.94
C MET A 156 -1.32 16.39 -9.09
N VAL A 157 -1.17 17.02 -7.91
CA VAL A 157 -2.32 17.30 -7.03
C VAL A 157 -3.32 18.24 -7.72
N VAL A 158 -2.85 19.29 -8.38
CA VAL A 158 -3.71 20.25 -9.11
C VAL A 158 -4.49 19.59 -10.24
N ILE A 159 -3.87 18.64 -10.96
CA ILE A 159 -4.51 17.92 -12.06
C ILE A 159 -5.41 16.77 -11.55
N GLY A 160 -5.32 16.43 -10.26
CA GLY A 160 -6.11 15.34 -9.67
C GLY A 160 -5.50 13.94 -9.87
N TYR A 161 -4.21 13.86 -10.20
CA TYR A 161 -3.50 12.59 -10.25
C TYR A 161 -3.13 12.10 -8.86
N THR A 162 -3.41 10.82 -8.59
CA THR A 162 -2.99 10.16 -7.36
C THR A 162 -1.56 9.64 -7.46
N LEU A 163 -0.88 9.57 -6.30
CA LEU A 163 0.40 8.89 -6.20
C LEU A 163 0.21 7.40 -6.53
N ASN A 164 1.00 6.93 -7.49
CA ASN A 164 1.05 5.54 -7.90
C ASN A 164 2.50 5.14 -8.24
N VAL A 165 2.73 3.87 -8.58
CA VAL A 165 4.07 3.35 -8.90
C VAL A 165 4.75 4.16 -10.01
N MET A 166 4.02 4.56 -11.06
CA MET A 166 4.57 5.33 -12.17
C MET A 166 4.99 6.74 -11.76
N THR A 167 4.15 7.42 -10.97
CA THR A 167 4.45 8.77 -10.50
C THR A 167 5.62 8.81 -9.53
N THR A 168 5.79 7.77 -8.72
CA THR A 168 6.94 7.61 -7.82
C THR A 168 8.22 7.35 -8.60
N LEU A 169 8.15 6.55 -9.67
CA LEU A 169 9.29 6.34 -10.56
C LEU A 169 9.76 7.66 -11.21
N ILE A 170 8.83 8.51 -11.66
CA ILE A 170 9.13 9.84 -12.17
C ILE A 170 9.81 10.71 -11.10
N GLY A 171 9.30 10.68 -9.87
CA GLY A 171 9.93 11.37 -8.74
C GLY A 171 11.36 10.92 -8.48
N ALA A 172 11.60 9.61 -8.43
CA ALA A 172 12.94 9.05 -8.23
C ALA A 172 13.91 9.42 -9.36
N LEU A 173 13.47 9.34 -10.61
CA LEU A 173 14.27 9.76 -11.77
C LEU A 173 14.57 11.24 -11.72
N THR A 174 13.62 12.08 -11.34
CA THR A 174 13.82 13.53 -11.20
C THR A 174 14.88 13.85 -10.15
N ILE A 175 14.87 13.17 -9.01
CA ILE A 175 15.90 13.34 -7.97
C ILE A 175 17.26 12.91 -8.51
N GLY A 176 17.36 11.72 -9.13
CA GLY A 176 18.63 11.19 -9.62
C GLY A 176 19.27 12.06 -10.71
N LEU A 177 18.50 12.47 -11.71
CA LEU A 177 18.97 13.38 -12.76
C LEU A 177 19.24 14.79 -12.21
N GLY A 178 18.36 15.29 -11.35
CA GLY A 178 18.50 16.61 -10.74
C GLY A 178 19.78 16.75 -9.93
N VAL A 179 20.13 15.75 -9.12
CA VAL A 179 21.38 15.72 -8.35
C VAL A 179 22.60 15.77 -9.27
N THR A 180 22.60 15.01 -10.37
CA THR A 180 23.71 15.01 -11.34
C THR A 180 23.90 16.39 -11.96
N TYR A 181 22.85 17.03 -12.43
CA TYR A 181 22.92 18.39 -12.97
C TYR A 181 23.36 19.42 -11.94
N ALA A 182 22.84 19.31 -10.72
CA ALA A 182 23.18 20.21 -9.63
C ALA A 182 24.68 20.13 -9.28
N ILE A 183 25.28 18.94 -9.26
CA ILE A 183 26.72 18.75 -9.08
C ILE A 183 27.52 19.45 -10.18
N HIS A 184 27.16 19.23 -11.46
CA HIS A 184 27.86 19.84 -12.57
C HIS A 184 27.81 21.36 -12.54
N ILE A 185 26.66 21.96 -12.24
CA ILE A 185 26.51 23.41 -12.12
C ILE A 185 27.35 23.95 -10.98
N SER A 186 27.32 23.31 -9.81
CA SER A 186 28.07 23.74 -8.63
C SER A 186 29.58 23.68 -8.84
N HIS A 187 30.10 22.60 -9.43
CA HIS A 187 31.54 22.53 -9.80
C HIS A 187 31.94 23.60 -10.78
N ARG A 188 31.12 23.89 -11.79
CA ARG A 188 31.38 24.97 -12.72
C ARG A 188 31.40 26.36 -12.07
N PHE A 189 30.47 26.59 -11.13
CA PHE A 189 30.43 27.83 -10.36
C PHE A 189 31.69 28.01 -9.54
N ILE A 190 32.14 26.97 -8.83
CA ILE A 190 33.39 27.01 -8.06
C ILE A 190 34.58 27.32 -8.96
N ALA A 191 34.73 26.62 -10.09
CA ALA A 191 35.83 26.81 -11.01
C ALA A 191 35.91 28.26 -11.57
N VAL A 192 34.76 28.85 -11.91
CA VAL A 192 34.68 30.24 -12.36
C VAL A 192 35.00 31.22 -11.25
N SER A 193 34.51 30.98 -10.03
CA SER A 193 34.78 31.81 -8.85
C SER A 193 36.30 31.89 -8.56
N TYR A 194 36.99 30.75 -8.61
CA TYR A 194 38.45 30.70 -8.41
C TYR A 194 39.22 31.46 -9.50
N THR A 195 38.79 31.39 -10.78
CA THR A 195 39.43 32.10 -11.85
C THR A 195 39.27 33.62 -11.75
N HIS A 196 38.12 34.10 -11.31
CA HIS A 196 37.87 35.52 -11.09
C HIS A 196 38.68 36.07 -9.89
N LEU A 197 38.78 35.37 -8.79
CA LEU A 197 39.59 35.78 -7.64
C LEU A 197 41.07 35.89 -7.99
N ARG A 198 41.61 34.89 -8.72
CA ARG A 198 42.99 34.89 -9.19
C ARG A 198 43.32 36.02 -10.19
N ALA A 199 42.38 36.39 -11.03
CA ALA A 199 42.52 37.50 -11.95
C ALA A 199 42.56 38.89 -11.23
N HIS A 200 41.97 39.01 -10.08
CA HIS A 200 42.05 40.21 -9.24
C HIS A 200 43.37 40.31 -8.48
N GLU A 201 43.91 39.21 -7.97
CA GLU A 201 45.20 39.18 -7.27
C GLU A 201 46.39 39.50 -8.21
N THR A 202 46.32 39.18 -9.49
CA THR A 202 47.38 39.44 -10.47
C THR A 202 47.35 40.87 -10.99
N LYS A 203 46.36 41.70 -10.66
CA LYS A 203 46.26 43.12 -11.08
C LYS A 203 46.61 44.13 -9.97
N SER A 204 46.94 43.66 -8.79
CA SER A 204 47.44 44.49 -7.68
C SER A 204 48.95 44.34 -7.55
#